data_0783b49330a2587fe8482ed689667e8b
#
_entry.id   0783b49330a2587fe8482ed689667e8b
#
_cell.length_a   1.000
_cell.length_b   1.000
_cell.length_c   1.000
_cell.angle_alpha   90.00
_cell.angle_beta   90.00
_cell.angle_gamma   90.00
#
_symmetry.space_group_name_H-M   'P 1'
#
loop_
_entity.id
_entity.type
_entity.pdbx_description
1 polymer ?
#
loop_
_entity_poly.entity_id
_entity_poly.type
_entity_poly.pdbx_seq_one_letter_code
_entity_poly.pdbx_strand_id
1 'polypeptide(L)'
;YIVAKQSGRVFEELSAVTSGVKDVRDVLKRAHERLVSEGKETVLFIDEVHRFSKSQQDALLPSVENRDVTFIAATTENPSFSVIKPLLSRSVVVKLESLEPDDLKTLINRAIASEHGLDNEIRITDEAVDEIIRMAGGDARKTLTILEAAAGALTGDKERKKGAKRPIITPDVVSKVMDVATVRYDKDGDDHYDVISAFIKSMRGSDPDATMHYLARMLRAGEDPRFIARRIMIAASEEVGMAAPQVLQVTVAAAQAVAMIGMPEARIILAEAALAVATAPKSNASYNAINAALADVDAGLIGQVPLHLRNAPTALMKSWGNHEGYRYAHDWPGAVAPQQYMPDELQGREYYHPNDRGYEHEVKPRLERIRKILHEEDDNGDGRSGQRNA
;
A
#
# COMPACT_ATOMS: atom_id res chain seq x y z
N TYR A 1 -2.46 -18.10 -23.23
CA TYR A 1 -2.75 -19.23 -24.12
C TYR A 1 -3.54 -18.82 -25.38
N ILE A 2 -4.67 -18.10 -25.24
CA ILE A 2 -5.50 -17.67 -26.39
C ILE A 2 -4.70 -16.88 -27.43
N VAL A 3 -3.91 -15.90 -26.99
CA VAL A 3 -3.06 -15.07 -27.88
C VAL A 3 -2.07 -15.94 -28.65
N ALA A 4 -1.40 -16.87 -28.00
CA ALA A 4 -0.45 -17.77 -28.65
C ALA A 4 -1.13 -18.68 -29.68
N LYS A 5 -2.30 -19.25 -29.35
CA LYS A 5 -3.09 -20.10 -30.23
C LYS A 5 -3.58 -19.33 -31.46
N GLN A 6 -4.09 -18.12 -31.31
CA GLN A 6 -4.59 -17.31 -32.40
C GLN A 6 -3.48 -16.81 -33.33
N SER A 7 -2.28 -16.55 -32.77
CA SER A 7 -1.11 -16.09 -33.54
C SER A 7 -0.26 -17.22 -34.11
N GLY A 8 -0.59 -18.49 -33.84
CA GLY A 8 0.21 -19.66 -34.26
C GLY A 8 1.58 -19.77 -33.59
N ARG A 9 1.78 -19.06 -32.47
CA ARG A 9 3.04 -19.03 -31.71
C ARG A 9 3.08 -20.11 -30.65
N VAL A 10 4.30 -20.51 -30.26
CA VAL A 10 4.49 -21.44 -29.15
C VAL A 10 4.23 -20.73 -27.84
N PHE A 11 3.53 -21.37 -26.92
CA PHE A 11 3.24 -20.83 -25.59
C PHE A 11 4.21 -21.41 -24.56
N GLU A 12 4.92 -20.53 -23.85
CA GLU A 12 5.72 -20.86 -22.68
C GLU A 12 5.22 -20.03 -21.50
N GLU A 13 5.11 -20.66 -20.34
CA GLU A 13 4.62 -20.01 -19.12
C GLU A 13 5.66 -20.13 -18.00
N LEU A 14 5.86 -19.06 -17.27
CA LEU A 14 6.66 -19.02 -16.05
C LEU A 14 5.81 -18.51 -14.89
N SER A 15 5.84 -19.23 -13.79
CA SER A 15 5.26 -18.75 -12.54
C SER A 15 6.31 -17.97 -11.74
N ALA A 16 6.00 -16.73 -11.42
CA ALA A 16 6.89 -15.89 -10.61
C ALA A 16 7.12 -16.44 -9.19
N VAL A 17 6.25 -17.32 -8.70
CA VAL A 17 6.35 -17.94 -7.36
C VAL A 17 7.39 -19.05 -7.32
N THR A 18 7.51 -19.83 -8.40
CA THR A 18 8.33 -21.07 -8.42
C THR A 18 9.57 -20.99 -9.28
N SER A 19 9.67 -20.02 -10.19
CA SER A 19 10.75 -19.94 -11.17
C SER A 19 11.92 -19.09 -10.67
N GLY A 20 13.12 -19.62 -10.77
CA GLY A 20 14.37 -18.89 -10.48
C GLY A 20 14.95 -18.20 -11.73
N VAL A 21 16.04 -17.43 -11.57
CA VAL A 21 16.76 -16.79 -12.70
C VAL A 21 17.22 -17.82 -13.74
N LYS A 22 17.58 -19.04 -13.29
CA LYS A 22 17.99 -20.12 -14.19
C LYS A 22 16.84 -20.55 -15.10
N ASP A 23 15.65 -20.74 -14.53
CA ASP A 23 14.46 -21.16 -15.29
C ASP A 23 14.10 -20.14 -16.35
N VAL A 24 14.18 -18.85 -15.99
CA VAL A 24 13.98 -17.74 -16.95
C VAL A 24 14.96 -17.87 -18.12
N ARG A 25 16.26 -18.04 -17.85
CA ARG A 25 17.28 -18.16 -18.90
C ARG A 25 17.10 -19.40 -19.76
N ASP A 26 16.71 -20.52 -19.17
CA ASP A 26 16.50 -21.77 -19.90
C ASP A 26 15.31 -21.67 -20.87
N VAL A 27 14.21 -21.00 -20.46
CA VAL A 27 13.06 -20.74 -21.34
C VAL A 27 13.45 -19.80 -22.47
N LEU A 28 14.16 -18.72 -22.19
CA LEU A 28 14.60 -17.76 -23.20
C LEU A 28 15.55 -18.39 -24.22
N LYS A 29 16.47 -19.22 -23.74
CA LYS A 29 17.38 -19.99 -24.61
C LYS A 29 16.60 -20.89 -25.57
N ARG A 30 15.65 -21.69 -25.05
CA ARG A 30 14.78 -22.53 -25.91
C ARG A 30 13.99 -21.73 -26.92
N ALA A 31 13.47 -20.56 -26.52
CA ALA A 31 12.73 -19.67 -27.43
C ALA A 31 13.63 -19.15 -28.56
N HIS A 32 14.84 -18.73 -28.25
CA HIS A 32 15.83 -18.30 -29.23
C HIS A 32 16.25 -19.44 -30.18
N GLU A 33 16.58 -20.61 -29.66
CA GLU A 33 16.94 -21.81 -30.45
C GLU A 33 15.79 -22.18 -31.41
N ARG A 34 14.55 -22.14 -30.94
CA ARG A 34 13.35 -22.44 -31.76
C ARG A 34 13.14 -21.40 -32.86
N LEU A 35 13.36 -20.13 -32.53
CA LEU A 35 13.23 -19.05 -33.52
C LEU A 35 14.28 -19.21 -34.63
N VAL A 36 15.53 -19.52 -34.29
CA VAL A 36 16.63 -19.69 -35.25
C VAL A 36 16.50 -20.97 -36.06
N SER A 37 16.12 -22.10 -35.44
CA SER A 37 16.10 -23.41 -36.12
C SER A 37 14.80 -23.69 -36.86
N GLU A 38 13.66 -23.22 -36.36
CA GLU A 38 12.33 -23.56 -36.87
C GLU A 38 11.57 -22.34 -37.41
N GLY A 39 12.06 -21.12 -37.20
CA GLY A 39 11.36 -19.87 -37.51
C GLY A 39 10.09 -19.65 -36.71
N LYS A 40 9.91 -20.38 -35.60
CA LYS A 40 8.71 -20.29 -34.77
C LYS A 40 8.90 -19.31 -33.61
N GLU A 41 8.05 -18.32 -33.57
CA GLU A 41 8.01 -17.35 -32.46
C GLU A 41 7.39 -17.92 -31.18
N THR A 42 7.82 -17.42 -30.03
CA THR A 42 7.34 -17.85 -28.72
C THR A 42 6.62 -16.69 -28.01
N VAL A 43 5.44 -16.96 -27.46
CA VAL A 43 4.79 -16.10 -26.47
C VAL A 43 5.21 -16.58 -25.09
N LEU A 44 5.95 -15.73 -24.37
CA LEU A 44 6.32 -15.98 -22.98
C LEU A 44 5.32 -15.25 -22.09
N PHE A 45 4.57 -16.01 -21.29
CA PHE A 45 3.65 -15.47 -20.30
C PHE A 45 4.23 -15.60 -18.90
N ILE A 46 4.20 -14.52 -18.14
CA ILE A 46 4.60 -14.49 -16.73
C ILE A 46 3.44 -14.01 -15.90
N ASP A 47 2.90 -14.90 -15.06
CA ASP A 47 1.87 -14.53 -14.08
C ASP A 47 2.53 -13.97 -12.82
N GLU A 48 1.86 -12.98 -12.20
CA GLU A 48 2.32 -12.33 -10.97
C GLU A 48 3.75 -11.76 -11.08
N VAL A 49 4.07 -11.06 -12.18
CA VAL A 49 5.43 -10.56 -12.48
C VAL A 49 6.01 -9.68 -11.37
N HIS A 50 5.18 -9.06 -10.53
CA HIS A 50 5.60 -8.27 -9.38
C HIS A 50 6.37 -9.10 -8.33
N ARG A 51 6.22 -10.43 -8.33
CA ARG A 51 6.98 -11.35 -7.47
C ARG A 51 8.38 -11.67 -8.00
N PHE A 52 8.67 -11.31 -9.23
CA PHE A 52 10.03 -11.44 -9.77
C PHE A 52 10.97 -10.40 -9.14
N SER A 53 12.10 -10.84 -8.65
CA SER A 53 13.21 -9.96 -8.26
C SER A 53 13.70 -9.13 -9.45
N LYS A 54 14.34 -8.01 -9.17
CA LYS A 54 14.96 -7.17 -10.23
C LYS A 54 15.88 -7.98 -11.14
N SER A 55 16.68 -8.89 -10.57
CA SER A 55 17.61 -9.75 -11.35
C SER A 55 16.88 -10.72 -12.29
N GLN A 56 15.69 -11.19 -11.92
CA GLN A 56 14.87 -12.05 -12.79
C GLN A 56 14.26 -11.23 -13.92
N GLN A 57 13.79 -10.04 -13.61
CA GLN A 57 13.26 -9.10 -14.61
C GLN A 57 14.35 -8.61 -15.57
N ASP A 58 15.56 -8.31 -15.06
CA ASP A 58 16.71 -7.93 -15.89
C ASP A 58 17.12 -9.05 -16.87
N ALA A 59 16.99 -10.31 -16.47
CA ALA A 59 17.29 -11.45 -17.33
C ALA A 59 16.37 -11.56 -18.57
N LEU A 60 15.19 -10.94 -18.55
CA LEU A 60 14.25 -10.91 -19.67
C LEU A 60 14.63 -9.88 -20.74
N LEU A 61 15.34 -8.81 -20.37
CA LEU A 61 15.59 -7.66 -21.24
C LEU A 61 16.22 -8.04 -22.59
N PRO A 62 17.31 -8.81 -22.65
CA PRO A 62 17.96 -9.12 -23.92
C PRO A 62 16.99 -9.79 -24.94
N SER A 63 16.23 -10.76 -24.48
CA SER A 63 15.31 -11.51 -25.35
C SER A 63 14.06 -10.72 -25.74
N VAL A 64 13.63 -9.76 -24.92
CA VAL A 64 12.57 -8.81 -25.27
C VAL A 64 13.09 -7.79 -26.29
N GLU A 65 14.30 -7.28 -26.12
CA GLU A 65 14.97 -6.33 -27.04
C GLU A 65 15.24 -6.95 -28.41
N ASN A 66 15.73 -8.19 -28.42
CA ASN A 66 16.03 -8.94 -29.64
C ASN A 66 14.79 -9.54 -30.30
N ARG A 67 13.62 -9.44 -29.67
CA ARG A 67 12.36 -10.05 -30.12
C ARG A 67 12.41 -11.59 -30.23
N ASP A 68 13.24 -12.23 -29.40
CA ASP A 68 13.27 -13.69 -29.29
C ASP A 68 11.93 -14.23 -28.76
N VAL A 69 11.25 -13.42 -27.94
CA VAL A 69 9.94 -13.74 -27.39
C VAL A 69 8.98 -12.54 -27.50
N THR A 70 7.69 -12.85 -27.66
CA THR A 70 6.61 -11.91 -27.38
C THR A 70 6.30 -12.01 -25.88
N PHE A 71 6.69 -10.99 -25.13
CA PHE A 71 6.53 -10.96 -23.68
C PHE A 71 5.12 -10.49 -23.30
N ILE A 72 4.45 -11.28 -22.47
CA ILE A 72 3.16 -10.92 -21.84
C ILE A 72 3.30 -11.20 -20.35
N ALA A 73 3.02 -10.21 -19.53
CA ALA A 73 3.03 -10.36 -18.07
C ALA A 73 1.71 -9.89 -17.49
N ALA A 74 1.27 -10.57 -16.44
CA ALA A 74 0.13 -10.15 -15.63
C ALA A 74 0.61 -9.74 -14.23
N THR A 75 -0.04 -8.75 -13.65
CA THR A 75 0.19 -8.32 -12.27
C THR A 75 -1.09 -7.72 -11.69
N THR A 76 -1.30 -7.94 -10.41
CA THR A 76 -2.34 -7.28 -9.61
C THR A 76 -1.85 -5.97 -9.01
N GLU A 77 -0.55 -5.66 -9.11
CA GLU A 77 0.03 -4.43 -8.61
C GLU A 77 0.18 -3.38 -9.72
N ASN A 78 0.31 -2.11 -9.33
CA ASN A 78 0.60 -1.05 -10.30
C ASN A 78 1.98 -1.30 -10.96
N PRO A 79 2.02 -1.53 -12.29
CA PRO A 79 3.25 -1.90 -13.00
C PRO A 79 4.36 -0.84 -12.85
N SER A 80 4.03 0.42 -12.61
CA SER A 80 5.01 1.50 -12.42
C SER A 80 5.89 1.30 -11.19
N PHE A 81 5.45 0.51 -10.20
CA PHE A 81 6.19 0.23 -8.98
C PHE A 81 6.80 -1.17 -8.97
N SER A 82 6.15 -2.13 -9.62
CA SER A 82 6.52 -3.55 -9.55
C SER A 82 7.31 -4.06 -10.74
N VAL A 83 7.29 -3.34 -11.88
CA VAL A 83 8.06 -3.70 -13.09
C VAL A 83 9.21 -2.71 -13.28
N ILE A 84 10.40 -3.23 -13.60
CA ILE A 84 11.58 -2.38 -13.85
C ILE A 84 11.35 -1.46 -15.06
N LYS A 85 11.81 -0.22 -14.95
CA LYS A 85 11.64 0.80 -15.98
C LYS A 85 12.04 0.36 -17.40
N PRO A 86 13.17 -0.37 -17.60
CA PRO A 86 13.55 -0.84 -18.94
C PRO A 86 12.54 -1.80 -19.58
N LEU A 87 11.92 -2.71 -18.83
CA LEU A 87 10.85 -3.57 -19.34
C LEU A 87 9.58 -2.78 -19.62
N LEU A 88 9.19 -1.90 -18.69
CA LEU A 88 7.99 -1.09 -18.82
C LEU A 88 8.04 -0.17 -20.04
N SER A 89 9.21 0.43 -20.35
CA SER A 89 9.39 1.30 -21.52
C SER A 89 9.29 0.56 -22.87
N ARG A 90 9.38 -0.77 -22.86
CA ARG A 90 9.27 -1.65 -24.03
C ARG A 90 7.98 -2.43 -24.08
N SER A 91 7.05 -2.14 -23.19
CA SER A 91 5.77 -2.84 -23.03
C SER A 91 4.61 -1.88 -23.19
N VAL A 92 3.49 -2.41 -23.64
CA VAL A 92 2.20 -1.70 -23.61
C VAL A 92 1.45 -2.15 -22.36
N VAL A 93 1.09 -1.19 -21.51
CA VAL A 93 0.28 -1.48 -20.34
C VAL A 93 -1.19 -1.48 -20.72
N VAL A 94 -1.87 -2.59 -20.45
CA VAL A 94 -3.32 -2.75 -20.67
C VAL A 94 -3.97 -2.96 -19.31
N LYS A 95 -4.88 -2.06 -18.94
CA LYS A 95 -5.68 -2.22 -17.73
C LYS A 95 -6.87 -3.11 -18.06
N LEU A 96 -7.06 -4.18 -17.28
CA LEU A 96 -8.27 -4.99 -17.32
C LEU A 96 -9.27 -4.40 -16.33
N GLU A 97 -10.52 -4.32 -16.73
CA GLU A 97 -11.62 -3.87 -15.90
C GLU A 97 -12.46 -5.06 -15.42
N SER A 98 -13.17 -4.88 -14.31
CA SER A 98 -14.13 -5.86 -13.82
C SER A 98 -15.21 -6.09 -14.88
N LEU A 99 -15.74 -7.32 -14.92
CA LEU A 99 -16.81 -7.65 -15.85
C LEU A 99 -18.13 -6.98 -15.47
N GLU A 100 -18.85 -6.53 -16.48
CA GLU A 100 -20.18 -5.95 -16.29
C GLU A 100 -21.22 -7.03 -15.90
N PRO A 101 -22.34 -6.65 -15.26
CA PRO A 101 -23.39 -7.60 -14.86
C PRO A 101 -23.89 -8.51 -15.99
N ASP A 102 -24.03 -7.97 -17.19
CA ASP A 102 -24.50 -8.73 -18.37
C ASP A 102 -23.47 -9.76 -18.85
N ASP A 103 -22.17 -9.46 -18.73
CA ASP A 103 -21.10 -10.42 -19.02
C ASP A 103 -21.13 -11.58 -18.03
N LEU A 104 -21.31 -11.29 -16.73
CA LEU A 104 -21.43 -12.31 -15.69
C LEU A 104 -22.69 -13.16 -15.86
N LYS A 105 -23.81 -12.56 -16.25
CA LYS A 105 -25.05 -13.29 -16.61
C LYS A 105 -24.83 -14.23 -17.77
N THR A 106 -24.13 -13.78 -18.81
CA THR A 106 -23.74 -14.59 -19.96
C THR A 106 -22.84 -15.76 -19.53
N LEU A 107 -21.87 -15.50 -18.65
CA LEU A 107 -20.95 -16.50 -18.10
C LEU A 107 -21.72 -17.60 -17.31
N ILE A 108 -22.64 -17.20 -16.42
CA ILE A 108 -23.48 -18.11 -15.64
C ILE A 108 -24.31 -19.01 -16.58
N ASN A 109 -25.00 -18.43 -17.55
CA ASN A 109 -25.83 -19.17 -18.49
C ASN A 109 -25.00 -20.17 -19.32
N ARG A 110 -23.80 -19.76 -19.75
CA ARG A 110 -22.87 -20.62 -20.46
C ARG A 110 -22.36 -21.78 -19.58
N ALA A 111 -22.06 -21.51 -18.30
CA ALA A 111 -21.61 -22.53 -17.37
C ALA A 111 -22.72 -23.55 -17.05
N ILE A 112 -23.98 -23.12 -16.99
CA ILE A 112 -25.13 -24.01 -16.81
C ILE A 112 -25.32 -24.90 -18.02
N ALA A 113 -25.21 -24.36 -19.25
CA ALA A 113 -25.50 -25.07 -20.47
C ALA A 113 -24.35 -25.99 -20.97
N SER A 114 -23.12 -25.74 -20.56
CA SER A 114 -21.92 -26.42 -21.02
C SER A 114 -21.82 -27.86 -20.51
N GLU A 115 -21.44 -28.81 -21.36
CA GLU A 115 -21.06 -30.20 -21.01
C GLU A 115 -19.89 -30.24 -19.99
N HIS A 116 -19.01 -29.24 -20.05
CA HIS A 116 -17.91 -29.09 -19.09
C HIS A 116 -18.30 -28.30 -17.82
N GLY A 117 -19.56 -27.84 -17.73
CA GLY A 117 -20.15 -27.15 -16.59
C GLY A 117 -21.24 -28.01 -15.92
N LEU A 118 -22.47 -27.47 -15.85
CA LEU A 118 -23.59 -28.13 -15.18
C LEU A 118 -24.50 -28.94 -16.12
N ASP A 119 -24.15 -29.03 -17.39
CA ASP A 119 -24.85 -29.84 -18.46
C ASP A 119 -26.39 -29.73 -18.41
N ASN A 120 -26.91 -28.54 -18.13
CA ASN A 120 -28.35 -28.30 -17.94
C ASN A 120 -29.01 -29.15 -16.85
N GLU A 121 -28.26 -29.79 -15.99
CA GLU A 121 -28.81 -30.64 -14.91
C GLU A 121 -29.47 -29.84 -13.78
N ILE A 122 -29.15 -28.59 -13.66
CA ILE A 122 -29.63 -27.66 -12.63
C ILE A 122 -30.28 -26.46 -13.32
N ARG A 123 -31.33 -25.92 -12.70
CA ARG A 123 -31.92 -24.64 -13.06
C ARG A 123 -31.51 -23.57 -12.06
N ILE A 124 -31.61 -22.32 -12.47
CA ILE A 124 -31.41 -21.16 -11.61
C ILE A 124 -32.54 -20.15 -11.82
N THR A 125 -32.95 -19.45 -10.79
CA THR A 125 -33.90 -18.34 -10.91
C THR A 125 -33.19 -17.04 -11.29
N ASP A 126 -33.88 -16.10 -11.94
CA ASP A 126 -33.27 -14.81 -12.31
C ASP A 126 -32.81 -14.04 -11.06
N GLU A 127 -33.54 -14.12 -9.96
CA GLU A 127 -33.16 -13.47 -8.69
C GLU A 127 -31.88 -14.11 -8.09
N ALA A 128 -31.67 -15.41 -8.27
CA ALA A 128 -30.43 -16.06 -7.84
C ALA A 128 -29.25 -15.71 -8.74
N VAL A 129 -29.48 -15.48 -10.04
CA VAL A 129 -28.45 -14.94 -10.94
C VAL A 129 -28.04 -13.53 -10.49
N ASP A 130 -29.00 -12.65 -10.23
CA ASP A 130 -28.73 -11.28 -9.75
C ASP A 130 -27.97 -11.28 -8.41
N GLU A 131 -28.33 -12.20 -7.51
CA GLU A 131 -27.64 -12.35 -6.24
C GLU A 131 -26.19 -12.81 -6.40
N ILE A 132 -25.93 -13.80 -7.26
CA ILE A 132 -24.55 -14.25 -7.60
C ILE A 132 -23.75 -13.09 -8.19
N ILE A 133 -24.32 -12.34 -9.14
CA ILE A 133 -23.67 -11.19 -9.80
C ILE A 133 -23.31 -10.13 -8.75
N ARG A 134 -24.26 -9.79 -7.87
CA ARG A 134 -24.05 -8.83 -6.78
C ARG A 134 -22.92 -9.26 -5.85
N MET A 135 -22.85 -10.54 -5.49
CA MET A 135 -21.83 -11.09 -4.59
C MET A 135 -20.47 -11.25 -5.26
N ALA A 136 -20.44 -11.50 -6.56
CA ALA A 136 -19.22 -11.68 -7.32
C ALA A 136 -18.46 -10.36 -7.54
N GLY A 137 -19.18 -9.23 -7.66
CA GLY A 137 -18.57 -7.90 -7.79
C GLY A 137 -17.72 -7.72 -9.07
N GLY A 138 -18.13 -8.35 -10.19
CA GLY A 138 -17.40 -8.25 -11.46
C GLY A 138 -16.32 -9.32 -11.69
N ASP A 139 -16.14 -10.26 -10.76
CA ASP A 139 -15.14 -11.34 -10.84
C ASP A 139 -15.74 -12.62 -11.42
N ALA A 140 -15.23 -13.05 -12.59
CA ALA A 140 -15.66 -14.28 -13.29
C ALA A 140 -15.36 -15.55 -12.49
N ARG A 141 -14.20 -15.66 -11.85
CA ARG A 141 -13.80 -16.84 -11.07
C ARG A 141 -14.71 -16.98 -9.85
N LYS A 142 -14.93 -15.90 -9.13
CA LYS A 142 -15.83 -15.87 -7.99
C LYS A 142 -17.27 -16.18 -8.38
N THR A 143 -17.74 -15.66 -9.52
CA THR A 143 -19.06 -16.00 -10.08
C THR A 143 -19.22 -17.49 -10.28
N LEU A 144 -18.27 -18.14 -10.95
CA LEU A 144 -18.30 -19.58 -11.20
C LEU A 144 -18.15 -20.41 -9.91
N THR A 145 -17.32 -19.97 -8.98
CA THR A 145 -17.16 -20.64 -7.68
C THR A 145 -18.43 -20.61 -6.86
N ILE A 146 -19.15 -19.48 -6.83
CA ILE A 146 -20.44 -19.37 -6.14
C ILE A 146 -21.49 -20.27 -6.83
N LEU A 147 -21.54 -20.26 -8.15
CA LEU A 147 -22.45 -21.11 -8.93
C LEU A 147 -22.20 -22.61 -8.67
N GLU A 148 -20.94 -23.04 -8.72
CA GLU A 148 -20.52 -24.42 -8.45
C GLU A 148 -20.87 -24.85 -7.03
N ALA A 149 -20.60 -24.02 -6.03
CA ALA A 149 -20.91 -24.28 -4.64
C ALA A 149 -22.44 -24.38 -4.42
N ALA A 150 -23.23 -23.49 -5.03
CA ALA A 150 -24.69 -23.55 -4.98
C ALA A 150 -25.25 -24.81 -5.66
N ALA A 151 -24.67 -25.22 -6.77
CA ALA A 151 -24.99 -26.46 -7.46
C ALA A 151 -24.66 -27.69 -6.58
N GLY A 152 -23.46 -27.71 -5.98
CA GLY A 152 -23.01 -28.78 -5.09
C GLY A 152 -23.88 -28.96 -3.86
N ALA A 153 -24.39 -27.85 -3.27
CA ALA A 153 -25.31 -27.90 -2.15
C ALA A 153 -26.66 -28.60 -2.47
N LEU A 154 -27.05 -28.56 -3.73
CA LEU A 154 -28.31 -29.19 -4.19
C LEU A 154 -28.11 -30.64 -4.66
N THR A 155 -26.89 -31.03 -5.03
CA THR A 155 -26.58 -32.34 -5.59
C THR A 155 -25.93 -33.31 -4.59
N GLY A 156 -25.66 -32.87 -3.33
CA GLY A 156 -24.95 -33.65 -2.31
C GLY A 156 -25.44 -35.10 -2.22
N ASP A 157 -24.52 -36.05 -2.06
CA ASP A 157 -24.48 -37.52 -1.86
C ASP A 157 -25.72 -38.39 -2.11
N LYS A 158 -26.72 -37.93 -2.83
CA LYS A 158 -27.89 -38.75 -3.17
C LYS A 158 -27.80 -39.18 -4.62
N GLU A 159 -27.61 -40.47 -4.86
CA GLU A 159 -27.83 -41.08 -6.16
C GLU A 159 -29.18 -40.60 -6.74
N ARG A 160 -29.12 -39.87 -7.82
CA ARG A 160 -30.29 -39.32 -8.50
C ARG A 160 -31.15 -40.47 -9.01
N LYS A 161 -32.36 -40.62 -8.53
CA LYS A 161 -33.35 -41.48 -9.12
C LYS A 161 -33.70 -40.95 -10.51
N LYS A 162 -33.57 -41.78 -11.53
CA LYS A 162 -34.03 -41.48 -12.90
C LYS A 162 -35.48 -40.96 -12.86
N GLY A 163 -35.69 -39.71 -13.29
CA GLY A 163 -36.99 -39.04 -13.35
C GLY A 163 -37.25 -37.94 -12.27
N ALA A 164 -36.28 -37.63 -11.40
CA ALA A 164 -36.43 -36.53 -10.43
C ALA A 164 -36.42 -35.17 -11.16
N LYS A 165 -37.23 -34.21 -10.68
CA LYS A 165 -37.21 -32.82 -11.20
C LYS A 165 -35.84 -32.22 -11.02
N ARG A 166 -35.37 -31.43 -12.03
CA ARG A 166 -34.10 -30.70 -11.97
C ARG A 166 -34.13 -29.76 -10.75
N PRO A 167 -33.11 -29.80 -9.86
CA PRO A 167 -33.02 -28.87 -8.74
C PRO A 167 -32.90 -27.44 -9.25
N ILE A 168 -33.36 -26.50 -8.43
CA ILE A 168 -33.38 -25.07 -8.76
C ILE A 168 -32.54 -24.32 -7.74
N ILE A 169 -31.55 -23.57 -8.20
CA ILE A 169 -30.80 -22.64 -7.38
C ILE A 169 -31.69 -21.40 -7.16
N THR A 170 -31.98 -21.11 -5.89
CA THR A 170 -32.74 -19.94 -5.44
C THR A 170 -31.81 -19.01 -4.66
N PRO A 171 -32.18 -17.74 -4.40
CA PRO A 171 -31.39 -16.83 -3.56
C PRO A 171 -31.05 -17.42 -2.19
N ASP A 172 -31.96 -18.17 -1.57
CA ASP A 172 -31.72 -18.83 -0.27
C ASP A 172 -30.59 -19.87 -0.33
N VAL A 173 -30.47 -20.58 -1.45
CA VAL A 173 -29.37 -21.55 -1.66
C VAL A 173 -28.06 -20.81 -1.79
N VAL A 174 -28.03 -19.72 -2.54
CA VAL A 174 -26.84 -18.86 -2.75
C VAL A 174 -26.40 -18.28 -1.40
N SER A 175 -27.32 -17.72 -0.61
CA SER A 175 -27.01 -17.14 0.70
C SER A 175 -26.44 -18.16 1.68
N LYS A 176 -27.03 -19.36 1.77
CA LYS A 176 -26.54 -20.42 2.66
C LYS A 176 -25.12 -20.89 2.30
N VAL A 177 -24.81 -20.96 1.03
CA VAL A 177 -23.48 -21.36 0.56
C VAL A 177 -22.46 -20.26 0.86
N MET A 178 -22.86 -19.01 0.75
CA MET A 178 -21.98 -17.86 1.03
C MET A 178 -21.67 -17.71 2.53
N ASP A 179 -22.59 -18.01 3.44
CA ASP A 179 -22.30 -18.02 4.87
C ASP A 179 -21.18 -19.01 5.24
N VAL A 180 -21.04 -20.08 4.46
CA VAL A 180 -19.96 -21.08 4.59
C VAL A 180 -18.70 -20.69 3.82
N ALA A 181 -18.84 -19.98 2.70
CA ALA A 181 -17.77 -19.64 1.77
C ALA A 181 -17.07 -18.29 2.05
N THR A 182 -17.57 -17.48 2.98
CA THR A 182 -17.02 -16.13 3.33
C THR A 182 -15.59 -16.19 3.90
N VAL A 183 -14.94 -17.34 3.92
CA VAL A 183 -13.61 -17.57 4.50
C VAL A 183 -12.47 -17.47 3.48
N ARG A 184 -12.74 -17.32 2.19
CA ARG A 184 -11.66 -17.22 1.18
C ARG A 184 -11.72 -15.90 0.40
N TYR A 185 -11.25 -14.86 1.05
CA TYR A 185 -10.93 -13.57 0.43
C TYR A 185 -9.55 -13.64 -0.22
N ASP A 186 -9.46 -13.13 -1.45
CA ASP A 186 -8.20 -12.97 -2.15
C ASP A 186 -7.44 -11.78 -1.54
N LYS A 187 -6.43 -12.07 -0.73
CA LYS A 187 -5.63 -11.05 -0.01
C LYS A 187 -4.73 -10.20 -0.94
N ASP A 188 -4.61 -10.59 -2.20
CA ASP A 188 -3.63 -10.07 -3.13
C ASP A 188 -4.26 -9.35 -4.36
N GLY A 189 -5.56 -9.07 -4.38
CA GLY A 189 -6.25 -8.41 -5.49
C GLY A 189 -6.28 -6.87 -5.40
N ASP A 190 -6.50 -6.18 -6.53
CA ASP A 190 -6.64 -4.71 -6.63
C ASP A 190 -7.71 -4.16 -5.69
N ASP A 191 -8.83 -4.88 -5.47
CA ASP A 191 -9.88 -4.53 -4.52
C ASP A 191 -9.37 -4.39 -3.08
N HIS A 192 -8.35 -5.16 -2.71
CA HIS A 192 -7.72 -5.09 -1.40
C HIS A 192 -7.00 -3.76 -1.18
N TYR A 193 -6.17 -3.35 -2.17
CA TYR A 193 -5.46 -2.06 -2.13
C TYR A 193 -6.42 -0.87 -2.18
N ASP A 194 -7.51 -0.98 -2.93
CA ASP A 194 -8.53 0.06 -3.02
C ASP A 194 -9.28 0.25 -1.69
N VAL A 195 -9.62 -0.83 -0.98
CA VAL A 195 -10.25 -0.78 0.34
C VAL A 195 -9.31 -0.16 1.38
N ILE A 196 -8.03 -0.55 1.40
CA ILE A 196 -7.02 0.04 2.29
C ILE A 196 -6.86 1.53 1.99
N SER A 197 -6.77 1.88 0.71
CA SER A 197 -6.64 3.27 0.26
C SER A 197 -7.86 4.11 0.66
N ALA A 198 -9.07 3.55 0.51
CA ALA A 198 -10.31 4.19 0.92
C ALA A 198 -10.40 4.36 2.44
N PHE A 199 -9.96 3.35 3.22
CA PHE A 199 -9.87 3.42 4.68
C PHE A 199 -8.98 4.57 5.15
N ILE A 200 -7.77 4.70 4.56
CA ILE A 200 -6.83 5.78 4.90
C ILE A 200 -7.41 7.13 4.50
N LYS A 201 -7.99 7.24 3.30
CA LYS A 201 -8.56 8.48 2.79
C LYS A 201 -9.79 8.92 3.58
N SER A 202 -10.59 7.99 4.12
CA SER A 202 -11.73 8.32 4.99
C SER A 202 -11.28 8.87 6.35
N MET A 203 -10.23 8.30 6.98
CA MET A 203 -9.60 8.87 8.18
C MET A 203 -9.02 10.27 7.90
N ARG A 204 -8.32 10.44 6.78
CA ARG A 204 -7.79 11.74 6.31
C ARG A 204 -8.90 12.76 6.09
N GLY A 205 -9.98 12.34 5.45
CA GLY A 205 -11.15 13.17 5.13
C GLY A 205 -12.06 13.46 6.32
N SER A 206 -11.78 12.89 7.50
CA SER A 206 -12.59 13.04 8.72
C SER A 206 -14.02 12.52 8.57
N ASP A 207 -14.20 11.42 7.82
CA ASP A 207 -15.46 10.69 7.73
C ASP A 207 -15.42 9.44 8.61
N PRO A 208 -15.97 9.46 9.85
CA PRO A 208 -15.94 8.34 10.76
C PRO A 208 -16.78 7.16 10.30
N ASP A 209 -17.90 7.41 9.59
CA ASP A 209 -18.80 6.36 9.14
C ASP A 209 -18.19 5.57 7.97
N ALA A 210 -17.61 6.25 6.99
CA ALA A 210 -16.83 5.62 5.92
C ALA A 210 -15.62 4.87 6.49
N THR A 211 -14.92 5.43 7.49
CA THR A 211 -13.82 4.77 8.19
C THR A 211 -14.27 3.44 8.81
N MET A 212 -15.40 3.41 9.50
CA MET A 212 -15.94 2.18 10.09
C MET A 212 -16.38 1.18 9.02
N HIS A 213 -16.97 1.64 7.93
CA HIS A 213 -17.38 0.76 6.84
C HIS A 213 -16.17 0.05 6.20
N TYR A 214 -15.11 0.79 5.86
CA TYR A 214 -13.92 0.19 5.26
C TYR A 214 -13.13 -0.67 6.25
N LEU A 215 -13.08 -0.32 7.55
CA LEU A 215 -12.53 -1.18 8.59
C LEU A 215 -13.28 -2.51 8.66
N ALA A 216 -14.62 -2.47 8.67
CA ALA A 216 -15.44 -3.69 8.69
C ALA A 216 -15.21 -4.56 7.44
N ARG A 217 -15.04 -3.95 6.25
CA ARG A 217 -14.68 -4.67 5.01
C ARG A 217 -13.34 -5.38 5.16
N MET A 218 -12.31 -4.70 5.65
CA MET A 218 -10.98 -5.28 5.87
C MET A 218 -11.02 -6.44 6.87
N LEU A 219 -11.73 -6.28 7.99
CA LEU A 219 -11.87 -7.33 9.02
C LEU A 219 -12.64 -8.56 8.50
N ARG A 220 -13.72 -8.36 7.74
CA ARG A 220 -14.47 -9.45 7.10
C ARG A 220 -13.67 -10.15 6.01
N ALA A 221 -12.83 -9.43 5.35
CA ALA A 221 -11.86 -9.94 4.39
C ALA A 221 -10.73 -10.76 5.02
N GLY A 222 -10.64 -10.82 6.33
CA GLY A 222 -9.60 -11.56 7.05
C GLY A 222 -8.22 -10.87 7.00
N GLU A 223 -8.19 -9.53 6.83
CA GLU A 223 -6.96 -8.76 6.91
C GLU A 223 -6.29 -8.93 8.28
N ASP A 224 -4.97 -8.94 8.29
CA ASP A 224 -4.21 -9.02 9.54
C ASP A 224 -4.51 -7.81 10.44
N PRO A 225 -5.08 -8.01 11.63
CA PRO A 225 -5.38 -6.91 12.56
C PRO A 225 -4.15 -6.07 12.91
N ARG A 226 -2.94 -6.65 12.89
CA ARG A 226 -1.68 -5.94 13.12
C ARG A 226 -1.31 -5.05 11.94
N PHE A 227 -1.61 -5.48 10.71
CA PHE A 227 -1.45 -4.64 9.54
C PHE A 227 -2.38 -3.42 9.61
N ILE A 228 -3.67 -3.63 9.94
CA ILE A 228 -4.64 -2.54 10.12
C ILE A 228 -4.15 -1.56 11.19
N ALA A 229 -3.71 -2.05 12.35
CA ALA A 229 -3.16 -1.23 13.42
C ALA A 229 -1.96 -0.38 12.97
N ARG A 230 -1.02 -0.97 12.19
CA ARG A 230 0.10 -0.23 11.60
C ARG A 230 -0.36 0.91 10.69
N ARG A 231 -1.38 0.67 9.84
CA ARG A 231 -1.91 1.71 8.94
C ARG A 231 -2.56 2.85 9.71
N ILE A 232 -3.30 2.55 10.78
CA ILE A 232 -3.90 3.56 11.68
C ILE A 232 -2.79 4.39 12.36
N MET A 233 -1.72 3.75 12.83
CA MET A 233 -0.58 4.40 13.50
C MET A 233 0.17 5.36 12.54
N ILE A 234 0.37 4.94 11.29
CA ILE A 234 0.95 5.80 10.25
C ILE A 234 0.05 7.01 9.99
N ALA A 235 -1.27 6.78 9.81
CA ALA A 235 -2.23 7.85 9.58
C ALA A 235 -2.30 8.86 10.76
N ALA A 236 -2.13 8.41 12.01
CA ALA A 236 -2.03 9.29 13.17
C ALA A 236 -0.86 10.29 13.06
N SER A 237 0.28 9.86 12.54
CA SER A 237 1.46 10.72 12.35
C SER A 237 1.39 11.57 11.08
N GLU A 238 0.87 11.00 9.99
CA GLU A 238 0.82 11.63 8.67
C GLU A 238 -0.29 12.67 8.57
N GLU A 239 -1.49 12.37 9.12
CA GLU A 239 -2.71 13.16 8.89
C GLU A 239 -3.09 14.03 10.10
N VAL A 240 -2.72 13.62 11.32
CA VAL A 240 -3.04 14.32 12.57
C VAL A 240 -1.81 15.06 13.12
N GLY A 241 -0.68 14.37 13.19
CA GLY A 241 0.62 14.95 13.58
C GLY A 241 0.52 15.80 14.86
N MET A 242 1.09 16.99 14.78
CA MET A 242 1.14 17.93 15.92
C MET A 242 -0.17 18.66 16.20
N ALA A 243 -1.21 18.49 15.36
CA ALA A 243 -2.53 19.06 15.69
C ALA A 243 -3.18 18.36 16.89
N ALA A 244 -2.92 17.05 17.08
CA ALA A 244 -3.32 16.28 18.26
C ALA A 244 -2.29 15.18 18.59
N PRO A 245 -1.13 15.49 19.18
CA PRO A 245 -0.02 14.54 19.40
C PRO A 245 -0.40 13.29 20.19
N GLN A 246 -1.41 13.39 21.08
CA GLN A 246 -1.92 12.27 21.88
C GLN A 246 -2.54 11.15 21.06
N VAL A 247 -2.98 11.42 19.83
CA VAL A 247 -3.59 10.42 18.96
C VAL A 247 -2.61 9.32 18.59
N LEU A 248 -1.33 9.66 18.38
CA LEU A 248 -0.29 8.66 18.16
C LEU A 248 -0.15 7.72 19.37
N GLN A 249 -0.24 8.24 20.60
CA GLN A 249 -0.18 7.42 21.81
C GLN A 249 -1.36 6.43 21.87
N VAL A 250 -2.57 6.88 21.55
CA VAL A 250 -3.76 6.04 21.46
C VAL A 250 -3.57 4.92 20.45
N THR A 251 -3.06 5.23 19.25
CA THR A 251 -2.86 4.24 18.19
C THR A 251 -1.74 3.24 18.51
N VAL A 252 -0.69 3.66 19.21
CA VAL A 252 0.38 2.76 19.71
C VAL A 252 -0.16 1.80 20.77
N ALA A 253 -0.92 2.32 21.75
CA ALA A 253 -1.57 1.49 22.77
C ALA A 253 -2.54 0.48 22.14
N ALA A 254 -3.33 0.92 21.16
CA ALA A 254 -4.23 0.07 20.41
C ALA A 254 -3.49 -1.07 19.68
N ALA A 255 -2.37 -0.77 19.01
CA ALA A 255 -1.56 -1.77 18.32
C ALA A 255 -1.00 -2.84 19.28
N GLN A 256 -0.57 -2.44 20.49
CA GLN A 256 -0.12 -3.34 21.53
C GLN A 256 -1.27 -4.23 22.04
N ALA A 257 -2.43 -3.63 22.33
CA ALA A 257 -3.61 -4.33 22.80
C ALA A 257 -4.13 -5.33 21.75
N VAL A 258 -4.17 -4.96 20.47
CA VAL A 258 -4.52 -5.86 19.35
C VAL A 258 -3.61 -7.09 19.31
N ALA A 259 -2.30 -6.89 19.52
CA ALA A 259 -1.34 -7.99 19.53
C ALA A 259 -1.51 -8.95 20.73
N MET A 260 -2.00 -8.45 21.88
CA MET A 260 -2.22 -9.23 23.10
C MET A 260 -3.55 -9.96 23.10
N ILE A 261 -4.60 -9.31 22.63
CA ILE A 261 -5.99 -9.78 22.77
C ILE A 261 -6.38 -10.67 21.59
N GLY A 262 -6.04 -10.26 20.35
CA GLY A 262 -6.44 -10.96 19.14
C GLY A 262 -7.93 -10.81 18.80
N MET A 263 -8.34 -11.46 17.72
CA MET A 263 -9.74 -11.47 17.27
C MET A 263 -10.57 -12.48 18.08
N PRO A 264 -11.87 -12.22 18.28
CA PRO A 264 -12.69 -11.18 17.67
C PRO A 264 -12.70 -9.82 18.39
N GLU A 265 -12.21 -9.70 19.61
CA GLU A 265 -12.31 -8.50 20.45
C GLU A 265 -11.41 -7.36 19.93
N ALA A 266 -10.30 -7.66 19.28
CA ALA A 266 -9.39 -6.66 18.68
C ALA A 266 -10.09 -5.69 17.71
N ARG A 267 -11.24 -6.09 17.11
CA ARG A 267 -12.04 -5.20 16.26
C ARG A 267 -12.51 -3.92 16.96
N ILE A 268 -12.80 -4.02 18.27
CA ILE A 268 -13.29 -2.90 19.07
C ILE A 268 -12.15 -1.87 19.26
N ILE A 269 -10.97 -2.38 19.58
CA ILE A 269 -9.76 -1.57 19.78
C ILE A 269 -9.34 -0.86 18.48
N LEU A 270 -9.40 -1.59 17.36
CA LEU A 270 -9.12 -1.02 16.04
C LEU A 270 -10.14 0.07 15.66
N ALA A 271 -11.42 -0.13 15.98
CA ALA A 271 -12.48 0.85 15.75
C ALA A 271 -12.23 2.13 16.57
N GLU A 272 -11.91 2.01 17.85
CA GLU A 272 -11.58 3.16 18.72
C GLU A 272 -10.39 3.95 18.18
N ALA A 273 -9.30 3.26 17.81
CA ALA A 273 -8.10 3.90 17.27
C ALA A 273 -8.37 4.60 15.92
N ALA A 274 -9.12 3.98 15.03
CA ALA A 274 -9.48 4.56 13.75
C ALA A 274 -10.38 5.78 13.89
N LEU A 275 -11.34 5.74 14.82
CA LEU A 275 -12.20 6.88 15.15
C LEU A 275 -11.40 8.03 15.78
N ALA A 276 -10.42 7.74 16.66
CA ALA A 276 -9.55 8.75 17.22
C ALA A 276 -8.79 9.51 16.13
N VAL A 277 -8.30 8.81 15.10
CA VAL A 277 -7.66 9.43 13.93
C VAL A 277 -8.66 10.21 13.07
N ALA A 278 -9.82 9.59 12.75
CA ALA A 278 -10.83 10.19 11.87
C ALA A 278 -11.40 11.49 12.44
N THR A 279 -11.62 11.55 13.76
CA THR A 279 -12.27 12.71 14.43
C THR A 279 -11.29 13.77 14.92
N ALA A 280 -9.97 13.49 14.94
CA ALA A 280 -8.96 14.44 15.36
C ALA A 280 -8.81 15.62 14.37
N PRO A 281 -8.38 16.80 14.86
CA PRO A 281 -7.95 17.88 13.97
C PRO A 281 -6.78 17.42 13.10
N LYS A 282 -6.77 17.82 11.82
CA LYS A 282 -5.81 17.34 10.82
C LYS A 282 -4.64 18.31 10.63
N SER A 283 -3.43 17.74 10.59
CA SER A 283 -2.22 18.43 10.16
C SER A 283 -1.22 17.47 9.56
N ASN A 284 -0.76 17.77 8.37
CA ASN A 284 0.35 17.08 7.72
C ASN A 284 1.66 17.90 7.78
N ALA A 285 1.74 18.90 8.66
CA ALA A 285 2.89 19.79 8.73
C ALA A 285 4.20 19.03 9.04
N SER A 286 4.16 18.03 9.93
CA SER A 286 5.31 17.18 10.24
C SER A 286 5.76 16.34 9.03
N TYR A 287 4.81 15.77 8.30
CA TYR A 287 5.06 15.01 7.07
C TYR A 287 5.70 15.89 5.99
N ASN A 288 5.16 17.08 5.75
CA ASN A 288 5.71 18.03 4.79
C ASN A 288 7.09 18.51 5.19
N ALA A 289 7.33 18.77 6.50
CA ALA A 289 8.61 19.22 7.01
C ALA A 289 9.74 18.23 6.74
N ILE A 290 9.53 16.95 7.07
CA ILE A 290 10.56 15.93 6.83
C ILE A 290 10.79 15.68 5.33
N ASN A 291 9.73 15.69 4.51
CA ASN A 291 9.88 15.51 3.07
C ASN A 291 10.63 16.68 2.41
N ALA A 292 10.37 17.91 2.83
CA ALA A 292 11.10 19.07 2.33
C ALA A 292 12.58 19.01 2.73
N ALA A 293 12.90 18.61 3.95
CA ALA A 293 14.27 18.44 4.42
C ALA A 293 14.98 17.30 3.64
N LEU A 294 14.32 16.18 3.41
CA LEU A 294 14.86 15.07 2.61
C LEU A 294 15.13 15.51 1.17
N ALA A 295 14.23 16.28 0.56
CA ALA A 295 14.40 16.78 -0.81
C ALA A 295 15.63 17.71 -0.92
N ASP A 296 15.88 18.56 0.07
CA ASP A 296 17.09 19.40 0.10
C ASP A 296 18.36 18.54 0.21
N VAL A 297 18.38 17.53 1.09
CA VAL A 297 19.50 16.58 1.23
C VAL A 297 19.75 15.80 -0.06
N ASP A 298 18.69 15.29 -0.69
CA ASP A 298 18.79 14.55 -1.95
C ASP A 298 19.28 15.46 -3.12
N ALA A 299 18.99 16.75 -3.05
CA ALA A 299 19.52 17.75 -3.99
C ALA A 299 20.98 18.15 -3.71
N GLY A 300 21.61 17.58 -2.67
CA GLY A 300 23.00 17.88 -2.29
C GLY A 300 23.15 19.12 -1.40
N LEU A 301 22.06 19.72 -0.93
CA LEU A 301 22.06 20.83 0.02
C LEU A 301 22.26 20.29 1.44
N ILE A 302 23.47 19.81 1.72
CA ILE A 302 23.82 19.19 3.00
C ILE A 302 24.44 20.22 3.96
N GLY A 303 25.37 21.04 3.45
CA GLY A 303 26.15 22.01 4.20
C GLY A 303 27.05 21.39 5.27
N GLN A 304 27.95 22.16 5.82
CA GLN A 304 28.77 21.72 6.95
C GLN A 304 28.12 22.09 8.28
N VAL A 305 28.18 21.18 9.25
CA VAL A 305 27.73 21.49 10.62
C VAL A 305 28.55 22.65 11.17
N PRO A 306 27.95 23.74 11.67
CA PRO A 306 28.66 24.88 12.27
C PRO A 306 29.65 24.46 13.35
N LEU A 307 30.81 25.08 13.38
CA LEU A 307 31.91 24.67 14.27
C LEU A 307 31.52 24.67 15.77
N HIS A 308 30.74 25.67 16.21
CA HIS A 308 30.27 25.76 17.59
C HIS A 308 29.35 24.60 17.99
N LEU A 309 28.66 23.96 17.05
CA LEU A 309 27.80 22.78 17.31
C LEU A 309 28.57 21.46 17.34
N ARG A 310 29.83 21.45 16.86
CA ARG A 310 30.63 20.23 16.83
C ARG A 310 31.20 19.93 18.19
N ASN A 311 31.18 18.67 18.63
CA ASN A 311 31.82 18.24 19.86
C ASN A 311 33.35 18.38 19.78
N ALA A 312 33.97 18.76 20.90
CA ALA A 312 35.44 18.91 21.02
C ALA A 312 36.01 18.07 22.19
N PRO A 313 35.89 16.72 22.17
CA PRO A 313 36.38 15.88 23.28
C PRO A 313 37.90 15.83 23.40
N THR A 314 38.65 16.23 22.38
CA THR A 314 40.12 16.21 22.38
C THR A 314 40.71 17.62 22.24
N ALA A 315 41.95 17.82 22.74
CA ALA A 315 42.65 19.07 22.59
C ALA A 315 42.84 19.48 21.10
N LEU A 316 43.03 18.51 20.24
CA LEU A 316 43.18 18.73 18.80
C LEU A 316 41.87 19.25 18.18
N MET A 317 40.70 18.71 18.58
CA MET A 317 39.40 19.20 18.09
C MET A 317 39.11 20.61 18.58
N LYS A 318 39.52 20.94 19.80
CA LYS A 318 39.45 22.33 20.35
C LYS A 318 40.34 23.29 19.55
N SER A 319 41.53 22.85 19.13
CA SER A 319 42.43 23.69 18.33
C SER A 319 41.89 23.94 16.91
N TRP A 320 40.89 23.18 16.44
CA TRP A 320 40.18 23.41 15.20
C TRP A 320 38.96 24.33 15.33
N GLY A 321 38.74 24.90 16.54
CA GLY A 321 37.61 25.80 16.80
C GLY A 321 36.29 25.08 17.06
N ASN A 322 36.31 23.76 17.21
CA ASN A 322 35.09 23.03 17.55
C ASN A 322 34.57 23.44 18.95
N HIS A 323 33.26 23.62 19.08
CA HIS A 323 32.55 24.04 20.30
C HIS A 323 32.88 25.46 20.76
N GLU A 324 33.67 26.19 20.02
CA GLU A 324 34.00 27.59 20.36
C GLU A 324 32.77 28.49 20.09
N GLY A 325 32.37 29.27 21.11
CA GLY A 325 31.20 30.14 21.00
C GLY A 325 29.83 29.45 21.13
N TYR A 326 29.78 28.14 21.46
CA TYR A 326 28.50 27.48 21.70
C TYR A 326 27.77 28.07 22.89
N ARG A 327 26.51 28.44 22.70
CA ARG A 327 25.62 29.01 23.74
C ARG A 327 24.70 27.92 24.24
N TYR A 328 24.86 27.51 25.50
CA TYR A 328 24.02 26.50 26.13
C TYR A 328 22.62 27.06 26.38
N ALA A 329 21.61 26.49 25.69
CA ALA A 329 20.26 27.06 25.65
C ALA A 329 19.62 27.23 27.05
N HIS A 330 19.90 26.33 28.00
CA HIS A 330 19.33 26.41 29.34
C HIS A 330 19.86 27.63 30.18
N ASP A 331 20.94 28.25 29.76
CA ASP A 331 21.46 29.48 30.40
C ASP A 331 20.74 30.75 29.89
N TRP A 332 19.82 30.59 28.93
CA TRP A 332 19.12 31.70 28.28
C TRP A 332 17.63 31.74 28.66
N PRO A 333 17.02 32.95 28.65
CA PRO A 333 15.59 33.09 28.94
C PRO A 333 14.72 32.20 28.02
N GLY A 334 13.82 31.43 28.66
CA GLY A 334 12.96 30.51 27.95
C GLY A 334 13.69 29.30 27.31
N ALA A 335 14.96 29.06 27.70
CA ALA A 335 15.84 28.05 27.16
C ALA A 335 16.00 28.14 25.61
N VAL A 336 16.05 29.36 25.08
CA VAL A 336 16.30 29.66 23.67
C VAL A 336 17.50 30.57 23.57
N ALA A 337 18.60 30.08 23.02
CA ALA A 337 19.82 30.84 22.78
C ALA A 337 19.84 31.42 21.36
N PRO A 338 20.13 32.72 21.19
CA PRO A 338 20.31 33.30 19.86
C PRO A 338 21.65 32.80 19.28
N GLN A 339 21.57 31.77 18.43
CA GLN A 339 22.70 31.20 17.72
C GLN A 339 22.23 30.45 16.47
N GLN A 340 23.11 30.31 15.52
CA GLN A 340 22.86 29.57 14.30
C GLN A 340 22.90 28.06 14.57
N TYR A 341 21.87 27.34 14.12
CA TYR A 341 21.82 25.88 14.15
C TYR A 341 21.93 25.24 12.76
N MET A 342 21.49 25.96 11.72
CA MET A 342 21.57 25.47 10.34
C MET A 342 22.96 25.68 9.76
N PRO A 343 23.42 24.82 8.82
CA PRO A 343 24.56 25.12 7.95
C PRO A 343 24.41 26.43 7.22
N ASP A 344 25.52 27.06 6.85
CA ASP A 344 25.53 28.37 6.18
C ASP A 344 24.70 28.39 4.89
N GLU A 345 24.76 27.30 4.11
CA GLU A 345 24.06 27.15 2.85
C GLU A 345 22.53 27.00 3.02
N LEU A 346 22.10 26.70 4.25
CA LEU A 346 20.69 26.46 4.59
C LEU A 346 20.13 27.54 5.52
N GLN A 347 20.85 28.63 5.75
CA GLN A 347 20.34 29.74 6.54
C GLN A 347 19.03 30.28 5.96
N GLY A 348 18.05 30.55 6.85
CA GLY A 348 16.73 30.99 6.44
C GLY A 348 15.78 29.91 5.91
N ARG A 349 16.25 28.64 5.82
CA ARG A 349 15.37 27.54 5.47
C ARG A 349 14.41 27.24 6.63
N GLU A 350 13.14 27.17 6.33
CA GLU A 350 12.08 26.77 7.25
C GLU A 350 11.35 25.54 6.69
N TYR A 351 11.33 24.44 7.43
CA TYR A 351 10.66 23.20 7.03
C TYR A 351 9.31 23.02 7.73
N TYR A 352 9.21 23.38 9.02
CA TYR A 352 8.01 23.17 9.80
C TYR A 352 7.12 24.42 9.80
N HIS A 353 5.93 24.28 9.20
CA HIS A 353 4.91 25.33 9.12
C HIS A 353 3.61 24.84 9.80
N PRO A 354 3.44 25.08 11.10
CA PRO A 354 2.24 24.68 11.82
C PRO A 354 1.00 25.40 11.27
N ASN A 355 -0.12 24.68 11.23
CA ASN A 355 -1.40 25.27 10.87
C ASN A 355 -2.16 25.83 12.10
N ASP A 356 -3.42 26.30 11.90
CA ASP A 356 -4.23 26.89 12.97
C ASP A 356 -5.20 25.88 13.60
N ARG A 357 -4.94 24.55 13.49
CA ARG A 357 -5.85 23.50 13.96
C ARG A 357 -5.26 22.77 15.19
N GLY A 358 -6.13 22.48 16.16
CA GLY A 358 -5.75 21.74 17.36
C GLY A 358 -4.58 22.38 18.09
N TYR A 359 -3.66 21.56 18.58
CA TYR A 359 -2.50 22.05 19.36
C TYR A 359 -1.54 22.92 18.53
N GLU A 360 -1.51 22.80 17.21
CA GLU A 360 -0.65 23.67 16.39
C GLU A 360 -1.07 25.15 16.44
N HIS A 361 -2.32 25.46 16.75
CA HIS A 361 -2.76 26.82 17.02
C HIS A 361 -1.96 27.47 18.19
N GLU A 362 -1.60 26.68 19.20
CA GLU A 362 -0.78 27.15 20.32
C GLU A 362 0.73 27.16 19.98
N VAL A 363 1.16 26.21 19.16
CA VAL A 363 2.56 26.07 18.73
C VAL A 363 2.98 27.23 17.85
N LYS A 364 2.14 27.66 16.91
CA LYS A 364 2.46 28.66 15.90
C LYS A 364 2.98 29.97 16.46
N PRO A 365 2.29 30.70 17.37
CA PRO A 365 2.78 31.95 17.92
C PRO A 365 4.01 31.76 18.82
N ARG A 366 4.16 30.60 19.44
CA ARG A 366 5.37 30.26 20.21
C ARG A 366 6.57 30.06 19.27
N LEU A 367 6.39 29.36 18.15
CA LEU A 367 7.44 29.13 17.16
C LEU A 367 7.90 30.45 16.51
N GLU A 368 6.97 31.35 16.18
CA GLU A 368 7.31 32.67 15.65
C GLU A 368 8.22 33.48 16.61
N ARG A 369 7.93 33.41 17.92
CA ARG A 369 8.78 34.03 18.94
C ARG A 369 10.14 33.36 19.03
N ILE A 370 10.21 32.04 19.01
CA ILE A 370 11.46 31.28 19.00
C ILE A 370 12.31 31.67 17.81
N ARG A 371 11.71 31.68 16.59
CA ARG A 371 12.42 32.07 15.36
C ARG A 371 13.01 33.47 15.42
N LYS A 372 12.27 34.44 15.98
CA LYS A 372 12.80 35.78 16.21
C LYS A 372 14.04 35.77 17.06
N ILE A 373 14.02 35.07 18.22
CA ILE A 373 15.18 34.98 19.13
C ILE A 373 16.37 34.31 18.42
N LEU A 374 16.13 33.24 17.67
CA LEU A 374 17.19 32.51 16.95
C LEU A 374 17.87 33.35 15.86
N HIS A 375 17.15 34.31 15.26
CA HIS A 375 17.63 35.18 14.19
C HIS A 375 17.98 36.60 14.66
N GLU A 376 17.81 36.91 15.96
CA GLU A 376 18.35 38.15 16.52
C GLU A 376 19.89 38.10 16.46
N GLU A 377 20.47 38.84 15.52
CA GLU A 377 21.91 39.09 15.52
C GLU A 377 22.30 39.75 16.85
N ASP A 378 23.44 39.39 17.43
CA ASP A 378 24.02 40.04 18.58
C ASP A 378 24.27 41.52 18.29
N ASP A 379 23.28 42.37 18.47
CA ASP A 379 23.46 43.83 18.51
C ASP A 379 24.17 44.28 19.83
N ASN A 380 24.52 43.30 20.69
CA ASN A 380 25.26 43.48 21.93
C ASN A 380 26.64 42.83 21.88
N GLY A 381 27.38 43.08 20.85
CA GLY A 381 28.83 42.89 20.85
C GLY A 381 29.53 44.02 21.60
N ASP A 382 29.26 44.22 22.89
CA ASP A 382 30.22 44.68 23.90
C ASP A 382 29.58 44.80 25.29
N GLY A 383 30.19 44.21 26.24
CA GLY A 383 30.00 44.61 27.66
C GLY A 383 29.01 43.77 28.49
N ARG A 384 29.43 42.60 28.95
CA ARG A 384 29.27 42.18 30.36
C ARG A 384 30.26 41.09 30.75
N SER A 385 31.54 41.46 30.76
CA SER A 385 32.47 40.85 31.67
C SER A 385 32.25 41.50 33.04
N GLY A 386 31.87 40.75 34.01
CA GLY A 386 31.98 41.21 35.39
C GLY A 386 30.69 41.14 36.19
N GLN A 387 30.54 40.07 36.89
CA GLN A 387 30.52 40.03 38.37
C GLN A 387 29.98 38.66 38.85
N ARG A 388 30.91 37.73 39.00
CA ARG A 388 30.78 36.77 40.09
C ARG A 388 31.16 37.48 41.35
N ASN A 389 30.25 37.65 42.29
CA ASN A 389 30.55 37.82 43.72
C ASN A 389 29.47 37.15 44.56
N ALA A 390 30.02 36.31 45.50
CA ALA A 390 29.49 35.74 46.71
C ALA A 390 28.30 34.79 46.61
#